data_117e3f9897c7016565d54c049848e6e0
#
_entry.id   117e3f9897c7016565d54c049848e6e0
#
_cell.length_a   1.000
_cell.length_b   1.000
_cell.length_c   1.000
_cell.angle_alpha   90.00
_cell.angle_beta   90.00
_cell.angle_gamma   90.00
#
_symmetry.space_group_name_H-M   'P 1'
#
loop_
_entity.id
_entity.type
_entity.pdbx_description
1 polymer ?
#
loop_
_entity_poly.entity_id
_entity_poly.type
_entity_poly.pdbx_seq_one_letter_code
_entity_poly.pdbx_strand_id
1 'polypeptide(L)'
;MNKLFIILVFCIGINTTAQIKISGTNNSGTNASAIGYQTSAINTASTAMGNNSTASGETSIAMGYQTSATNTASIAMGNNSSASGVTSTAIGNSSTASGETSIAMGFETQATHSASIAMGYQTSSTEGASTAMGFKTTASGFGSTSLGYQTTASGYGSTSIGYQTTASGNSSTAIG
;
A
#
# COMPACT_ATOMS: atom_id res chain seq x y z
N MET A 1 -10.70 16.88 30.72
CA MET A 1 -11.23 17.86 29.71
C MET A 1 -10.03 18.34 28.89
N ASN A 2 -9.75 17.73 27.75
CA ASN A 2 -8.70 18.18 26.83
C ASN A 2 -9.21 19.41 26.07
N LYS A 3 -8.64 20.56 26.35
CA LYS A 3 -8.93 21.81 25.62
C LYS A 3 -8.29 21.70 24.23
N LEU A 4 -9.11 21.64 23.20
CA LEU A 4 -8.69 21.83 21.80
C LEU A 4 -8.19 23.28 21.67
N PHE A 5 -6.87 23.48 21.60
CA PHE A 5 -6.27 24.77 21.28
C PHE A 5 -6.20 24.90 19.75
N ILE A 6 -7.17 25.60 19.17
CA ILE A 6 -7.07 26.07 17.78
C ILE A 6 -6.23 27.36 17.83
N ILE A 7 -4.98 27.29 17.41
CA ILE A 7 -4.16 28.49 17.21
C ILE A 7 -4.48 29.04 15.82
N LEU A 8 -5.29 30.07 15.78
CA LEU A 8 -5.51 30.88 14.57
C LEU A 8 -4.27 31.75 14.37
N VAL A 9 -3.34 31.37 13.51
CA VAL A 9 -2.21 32.24 13.15
C VAL A 9 -2.65 33.18 12.05
N PHE A 10 -2.72 34.49 12.38
CA PHE A 10 -2.95 35.55 11.41
C PHE A 10 -1.67 35.76 10.60
N CYS A 11 -1.66 35.38 9.33
CA CYS A 11 -0.50 35.51 8.46
C CYS A 11 -0.53 36.82 7.69
N ILE A 12 0.39 37.74 8.02
CA ILE A 12 0.68 38.92 7.20
C ILE A 12 1.83 38.55 6.25
N GLY A 13 1.50 38.26 4.99
CA GLY A 13 2.42 38.47 3.87
C GLY A 13 3.63 37.56 3.72
N ILE A 14 3.64 36.31 4.27
CA ILE A 14 4.65 35.31 3.98
C ILE A 14 3.92 34.09 3.38
N ASN A 15 4.46 33.47 2.33
CA ASN A 15 3.97 32.21 1.77
C ASN A 15 4.05 31.11 2.82
N THR A 16 3.14 31.09 3.79
CA THR A 16 3.02 30.05 4.79
C THR A 16 1.99 29.06 4.30
N THR A 17 2.45 27.89 3.93
CA THR A 17 1.59 26.74 3.67
C THR A 17 0.79 26.43 4.93
N ALA A 18 -0.55 26.49 4.85
CA ALA A 18 -1.41 26.14 5.96
C ALA A 18 -1.25 24.65 6.29
N GLN A 19 -0.71 24.35 7.47
CA GLN A 19 -0.53 22.99 7.95
C GLN A 19 -1.50 22.71 9.10
N ILE A 20 -2.24 21.61 9.03
CA ILE A 20 -3.02 21.11 10.16
C ILE A 20 -2.12 20.21 11.00
N LYS A 21 -1.70 20.70 12.18
CA LYS A 21 -0.89 19.93 13.13
C LYS A 21 -1.67 19.67 14.42
N ILE A 22 -1.84 18.40 14.77
CA ILE A 22 -2.37 17.97 16.07
C ILE A 22 -1.20 17.52 16.95
N SER A 23 -1.31 17.69 18.27
CA SER A 23 -0.24 17.34 19.22
C SER A 23 0.27 15.90 19.02
N GLY A 24 1.60 15.72 18.98
CA GLY A 24 2.24 14.43 18.73
C GLY A 24 2.43 14.07 17.26
N THR A 25 2.10 14.97 16.31
CA THR A 25 2.32 14.74 14.88
C THR A 25 3.60 15.41 14.39
N ASN A 26 4.26 14.80 13.40
CA ASN A 26 5.36 15.42 12.66
C ASN A 26 4.87 15.83 11.27
N ASN A 27 4.79 17.13 11.04
CA ASN A 27 4.36 17.70 9.76
C ASN A 27 5.45 18.67 9.28
N SER A 28 6.50 18.13 8.65
CA SER A 28 7.66 18.90 8.21
C SER A 28 7.74 19.10 6.69
N GLY A 29 6.94 18.36 5.91
CA GLY A 29 6.89 18.50 4.46
C GLY A 29 6.13 19.76 4.02
N THR A 30 6.53 20.35 2.89
CA THR A 30 5.81 21.46 2.26
C THR A 30 4.42 21.00 1.82
N ASN A 31 3.36 21.71 2.21
CA ASN A 31 1.95 21.33 1.97
C ASN A 31 1.56 19.95 2.51
N ALA A 32 2.30 19.42 3.49
CA ALA A 32 2.01 18.13 4.10
C ALA A 32 0.90 18.25 5.17
N SER A 33 0.21 17.15 5.45
CA SER A 33 -0.83 17.05 6.47
C SER A 33 -0.62 15.83 7.37
N ALA A 34 -0.46 16.06 8.69
CA ALA A 34 -0.36 15.00 9.68
C ALA A 34 -1.46 15.16 10.73
N ILE A 35 -2.38 14.19 10.82
CA ILE A 35 -3.56 14.25 11.68
C ILE A 35 -3.68 12.95 12.50
N GLY A 36 -3.58 13.04 13.83
CA GLY A 36 -3.77 11.89 14.72
C GLY A 36 -2.67 11.74 15.76
N TYR A 37 -2.46 10.53 16.26
CA TYR A 37 -1.47 10.24 17.29
C TYR A 37 -0.19 9.65 16.65
N GLN A 38 0.96 10.26 16.92
CA GLN A 38 2.26 9.83 16.37
C GLN A 38 2.27 9.67 14.83
N THR A 39 1.50 10.49 14.13
CA THR A 39 1.52 10.51 12.66
C THR A 39 2.66 11.36 12.14
N SER A 40 3.20 10.99 10.98
CA SER A 40 4.35 11.66 10.37
C SER A 40 4.14 11.89 8.87
N ALA A 41 4.05 13.14 8.44
CA ALA A 41 3.99 13.57 7.04
C ALA A 41 5.20 14.48 6.77
N ILE A 42 6.28 13.91 6.21
CA ILE A 42 7.60 14.55 6.21
C ILE A 42 8.08 15.00 4.84
N ASN A 43 7.38 14.69 3.78
CA ASN A 43 7.75 15.10 2.44
C ASN A 43 6.66 15.95 1.76
N THR A 44 6.99 16.57 0.63
CA THR A 44 6.10 17.49 -0.10
C THR A 44 4.76 16.85 -0.41
N ALA A 45 3.67 17.56 -0.07
CA ALA A 45 2.29 17.16 -0.30
C ALA A 45 1.91 15.77 0.25
N SER A 46 2.66 15.24 1.23
CA SER A 46 2.34 13.98 1.88
C SER A 46 1.20 14.11 2.89
N THR A 47 0.42 13.06 3.07
CA THR A 47 -0.71 13.02 4.01
C THR A 47 -0.61 11.80 4.92
N ALA A 48 -0.55 12.01 6.24
CA ALA A 48 -0.57 10.95 7.24
C ALA A 48 -1.74 11.15 8.21
N MET A 49 -2.62 10.17 8.34
CA MET A 49 -3.80 10.25 9.21
C MET A 49 -3.97 8.98 10.04
N GLY A 50 -4.30 9.12 11.34
CA GLY A 50 -4.63 8.01 12.21
C GLY A 50 -3.71 7.83 13.41
N ASN A 51 -3.16 6.65 13.62
CA ASN A 51 -2.28 6.33 14.75
C ASN A 51 -1.01 5.62 14.25
N ASN A 52 0.16 6.15 14.58
CA ASN A 52 1.46 5.65 14.11
C ASN A 52 1.59 5.54 12.58
N SER A 53 0.89 6.38 11.82
CA SER A 53 0.94 6.36 10.36
C SER A 53 2.06 7.26 9.84
N THR A 54 2.81 6.81 8.83
CA THR A 54 3.95 7.55 8.26
C THR A 54 3.78 7.68 6.74
N ALA A 55 3.75 8.93 6.26
CA ALA A 55 3.81 9.28 4.84
C ALA A 55 5.13 10.03 4.59
N SER A 56 6.15 9.32 4.12
CA SER A 56 7.49 9.86 3.88
C SER A 56 7.87 10.00 2.41
N GLY A 57 7.08 9.48 1.50
CA GLY A 57 7.22 9.73 0.07
C GLY A 57 6.62 11.09 -0.33
N GLU A 58 7.13 11.70 -1.39
CA GLU A 58 6.50 12.86 -2.01
C GLU A 58 5.11 12.49 -2.53
N THR A 59 4.09 13.30 -2.25
CA THR A 59 2.68 13.05 -2.58
C THR A 59 2.11 11.73 -2.05
N SER A 60 2.76 11.11 -1.07
CA SER A 60 2.31 9.84 -0.49
C SER A 60 1.15 10.01 0.50
N ILE A 61 0.36 8.95 0.68
CA ILE A 61 -0.79 8.92 1.58
C ILE A 61 -0.67 7.72 2.52
N ALA A 62 -0.71 7.95 3.84
CA ALA A 62 -0.74 6.90 4.85
C ALA A 62 -1.93 7.14 5.80
N MET A 63 -2.93 6.25 5.79
CA MET A 63 -4.16 6.44 6.57
C MET A 63 -4.54 5.18 7.35
N GLY A 64 -4.62 5.28 8.69
CA GLY A 64 -5.07 4.17 9.54
C GLY A 64 -4.20 3.94 10.77
N TYR A 65 -3.99 2.69 11.14
CA TYR A 65 -3.17 2.26 12.26
C TYR A 65 -1.86 1.62 11.76
N GLN A 66 -0.71 2.17 12.16
CA GLN A 66 0.62 1.67 11.76
C GLN A 66 0.81 1.53 10.25
N THR A 67 0.25 2.45 9.46
CA THR A 67 0.42 2.45 8.00
C THR A 67 1.69 3.17 7.58
N SER A 68 2.32 2.72 6.50
CA SER A 68 3.59 3.27 6.02
C SER A 68 3.57 3.44 4.50
N ALA A 69 3.62 4.70 4.02
CA ALA A 69 3.75 5.05 2.61
C ALA A 69 5.09 5.78 2.43
N THR A 70 6.11 5.06 1.94
CA THR A 70 7.50 5.53 2.04
C THR A 70 8.08 6.06 0.73
N ASN A 71 7.45 5.80 -0.39
CA ASN A 71 7.97 6.23 -1.69
C ASN A 71 7.02 7.18 -2.41
N THR A 72 7.49 7.82 -3.48
CA THR A 72 6.73 8.81 -4.26
C THR A 72 5.39 8.25 -4.71
N ALA A 73 4.32 9.03 -4.48
CA ALA A 73 2.94 8.72 -4.83
C ALA A 73 2.42 7.38 -4.30
N SER A 74 3.05 6.81 -3.26
CA SER A 74 2.59 5.57 -2.65
C SER A 74 1.39 5.79 -1.74
N ILE A 75 0.51 4.79 -1.65
CA ILE A 75 -0.71 4.83 -0.84
C ILE A 75 -0.75 3.63 0.10
N ALA A 76 -0.81 3.87 1.42
CA ALA A 76 -0.97 2.82 2.44
C ALA A 76 -2.20 3.13 3.31
N MET A 77 -3.19 2.25 3.31
CA MET A 77 -4.44 2.48 4.05
C MET A 77 -4.87 1.22 4.83
N GLY A 78 -5.35 1.42 6.07
CA GLY A 78 -5.93 0.35 6.90
C GLY A 78 -5.14 0.07 8.17
N ASN A 79 -4.81 -1.19 8.45
CA ASN A 79 -4.07 -1.61 9.64
C ASN A 79 -2.77 -2.31 9.22
N ASN A 80 -1.63 -1.81 9.69
CA ASN A 80 -0.32 -2.39 9.44
C ASN A 80 0.02 -2.59 7.94
N SER A 81 -0.53 -1.71 7.07
CA SER A 81 -0.28 -1.78 5.63
C SER A 81 0.96 -0.98 5.23
N SER A 82 1.74 -1.49 4.28
CA SER A 82 3.00 -0.89 3.82
C SER A 82 3.05 -0.76 2.30
N ALA A 83 3.19 0.47 1.80
CA ALA A 83 3.42 0.80 0.40
C ALA A 83 4.80 1.42 0.24
N SER A 84 5.78 0.64 -0.20
CA SER A 84 7.18 1.06 -0.32
C SER A 84 7.69 1.12 -1.77
N GLY A 85 6.94 0.66 -2.73
CA GLY A 85 7.23 0.89 -4.15
C GLY A 85 6.80 2.28 -4.61
N VAL A 86 7.46 2.83 -5.64
CA VAL A 86 7.01 4.06 -6.31
C VAL A 86 5.62 3.82 -6.90
N THR A 87 4.68 4.72 -6.68
CA THR A 87 3.27 4.63 -7.11
C THR A 87 2.55 3.35 -6.67
N SER A 88 3.04 2.67 -5.64
CA SER A 88 2.43 1.45 -5.11
C SER A 88 1.22 1.73 -4.22
N THR A 89 0.31 0.76 -4.14
CA THR A 89 -0.92 0.86 -3.33
C THR A 89 -1.06 -0.36 -2.42
N ALA A 90 -1.11 -0.15 -1.10
CA ALA A 90 -1.34 -1.19 -0.09
C ALA A 90 -2.58 -0.82 0.75
N ILE A 91 -3.65 -1.58 0.63
CA ILE A 91 -4.92 -1.30 1.33
C ILE A 91 -5.42 -2.55 2.05
N GLY A 92 -5.71 -2.42 3.34
CA GLY A 92 -6.33 -3.49 4.13
C GLY A 92 -5.63 -3.77 5.45
N ASN A 93 -5.50 -5.04 5.81
CA ASN A 93 -4.81 -5.46 7.02
C ASN A 93 -3.55 -6.24 6.66
N SER A 94 -2.40 -5.78 7.13
CA SER A 94 -1.09 -6.40 6.85
C SER A 94 -0.78 -6.57 5.35
N SER A 95 -1.27 -5.65 4.52
CA SER A 95 -1.02 -5.66 3.07
C SER A 95 0.31 -4.98 2.75
N THR A 96 1.10 -5.58 1.87
CA THR A 96 2.43 -5.07 1.47
C THR A 96 2.53 -4.91 -0.04
N ALA A 97 2.77 -3.69 -0.52
CA ALA A 97 3.05 -3.36 -1.91
C ALA A 97 4.45 -2.74 -2.01
N SER A 98 5.45 -3.55 -2.37
CA SER A 98 6.85 -3.12 -2.42
C SER A 98 7.41 -2.99 -3.84
N GLY A 99 6.74 -3.55 -4.83
CA GLY A 99 7.10 -3.34 -6.23
C GLY A 99 6.68 -1.96 -6.74
N GLU A 100 7.41 -1.42 -7.71
CA GLU A 100 6.99 -0.23 -8.44
C GLU A 100 5.63 -0.48 -9.12
N THR A 101 4.69 0.44 -9.01
CA THR A 101 3.31 0.34 -9.53
C THR A 101 2.53 -0.89 -9.05
N SER A 102 2.97 -1.54 -7.95
CA SER A 102 2.31 -2.73 -7.42
C SER A 102 1.05 -2.40 -6.62
N ILE A 103 0.12 -3.36 -6.55
CA ILE A 103 -1.14 -3.23 -5.82
C ILE A 103 -1.33 -4.43 -4.88
N ALA A 104 -1.49 -4.18 -3.57
CA ALA A 104 -1.82 -5.18 -2.57
C ALA A 104 -3.08 -4.77 -1.81
N MET A 105 -4.19 -5.50 -1.97
CA MET A 105 -5.47 -5.12 -1.36
C MET A 105 -6.15 -6.30 -0.67
N GLY A 106 -6.39 -6.19 0.65
CA GLY A 106 -7.10 -7.21 1.41
C GLY A 106 -6.46 -7.54 2.75
N PHE A 107 -6.43 -8.82 3.11
CA PHE A 107 -5.85 -9.33 4.35
C PHE A 107 -4.56 -10.12 4.06
N GLU A 108 -3.44 -9.72 4.64
CA GLU A 108 -2.12 -10.36 4.45
C GLU A 108 -1.75 -10.56 2.96
N THR A 109 -1.99 -9.53 2.14
CA THR A 109 -1.66 -9.57 0.72
C THR A 109 -0.25 -9.05 0.45
N GLN A 110 0.44 -9.64 -0.52
CA GLN A 110 1.82 -9.27 -0.88
C GLN A 110 1.99 -9.10 -2.38
N ALA A 111 2.35 -7.89 -2.82
CA ALA A 111 2.71 -7.55 -4.20
C ALA A 111 4.13 -6.98 -4.19
N THR A 112 5.13 -7.81 -4.50
CA THR A 112 6.54 -7.50 -4.18
C THR A 112 7.38 -7.03 -5.35
N HIS A 113 6.94 -7.27 -6.59
CA HIS A 113 7.66 -6.88 -7.79
C HIS A 113 6.90 -5.87 -8.65
N SER A 114 7.59 -5.28 -9.62
CA SER A 114 7.03 -4.24 -10.50
C SER A 114 5.76 -4.70 -11.20
N ALA A 115 4.72 -3.85 -11.18
CA ALA A 115 3.41 -4.08 -11.78
C ALA A 115 2.69 -5.37 -11.27
N SER A 116 3.09 -5.89 -10.10
CA SER A 116 2.42 -7.05 -9.51
C SER A 116 1.11 -6.67 -8.80
N ILE A 117 0.13 -7.57 -8.81
CA ILE A 117 -1.18 -7.36 -8.20
C ILE A 117 -1.51 -8.53 -7.27
N ALA A 118 -1.82 -8.24 -5.99
CA ALA A 118 -2.27 -9.23 -5.01
C ALA A 118 -3.56 -8.73 -4.34
N MET A 119 -4.69 -9.41 -4.53
CA MET A 119 -5.98 -8.97 -4.01
C MET A 119 -6.76 -10.13 -3.37
N GLY A 120 -7.20 -9.94 -2.11
CA GLY A 120 -8.04 -10.92 -1.40
C GLY A 120 -7.51 -11.29 -0.01
N TYR A 121 -7.49 -12.56 0.31
CA TYR A 121 -7.06 -13.09 1.60
C TYR A 121 -5.81 -13.95 1.44
N GLN A 122 -4.71 -13.55 2.06
CA GLN A 122 -3.41 -14.27 2.00
C GLN A 122 -2.95 -14.55 0.57
N THR A 123 -3.06 -13.56 -0.31
CA THR A 123 -2.62 -13.68 -1.70
C THR A 123 -1.19 -13.17 -1.86
N SER A 124 -0.43 -13.79 -2.76
CA SER A 124 0.98 -13.46 -2.98
C SER A 124 1.30 -13.38 -4.47
N SER A 125 1.79 -12.22 -4.91
CA SER A 125 2.24 -11.92 -6.26
C SER A 125 3.70 -11.47 -6.18
N THR A 126 4.63 -12.38 -6.48
CA THR A 126 6.06 -12.22 -6.14
C THR A 126 6.98 -11.97 -7.31
N GLU A 127 6.45 -11.98 -8.54
CA GLU A 127 7.21 -11.69 -9.74
C GLU A 127 6.59 -10.54 -10.56
N GLY A 128 7.37 -9.97 -11.48
CA GLY A 128 6.93 -8.83 -12.29
C GLY A 128 5.69 -9.14 -13.13
N ALA A 129 4.77 -8.18 -13.22
CA ALA A 129 3.50 -8.27 -13.96
C ALA A 129 2.62 -9.48 -13.57
N SER A 130 2.88 -10.13 -12.42
CA SER A 130 2.07 -11.25 -11.95
C SER A 130 0.78 -10.78 -11.26
N THR A 131 -0.27 -11.62 -11.27
CA THR A 131 -1.56 -11.32 -10.67
C THR A 131 -2.06 -12.48 -9.82
N ALA A 132 -2.30 -12.25 -8.53
CA ALA A 132 -2.86 -13.22 -7.60
C ALA A 132 -4.15 -12.67 -6.97
N MET A 133 -5.30 -13.29 -7.20
CA MET A 133 -6.59 -12.82 -6.67
C MET A 133 -7.43 -13.96 -6.10
N GLY A 134 -7.97 -13.75 -4.88
CA GLY A 134 -8.87 -14.70 -4.23
C GLY A 134 -8.43 -15.10 -2.83
N PHE A 135 -8.48 -16.37 -2.49
CA PHE A 135 -8.14 -16.91 -1.18
C PHE A 135 -6.89 -17.79 -1.25
N LYS A 136 -5.81 -17.39 -0.60
CA LYS A 136 -4.53 -18.14 -0.56
C LYS A 136 -3.99 -18.48 -1.96
N THR A 137 -4.06 -17.53 -2.88
CA THR A 137 -3.53 -17.68 -4.23
C THR A 137 -2.08 -17.21 -4.33
N THR A 138 -1.30 -17.85 -5.18
CA THR A 138 0.11 -17.51 -5.40
C THR A 138 0.42 -17.38 -6.89
N ALA A 139 0.89 -16.23 -7.33
CA ALA A 139 1.42 -15.98 -8.66
C ALA A 139 2.93 -15.68 -8.55
N SER A 140 3.77 -16.66 -8.79
CA SER A 140 5.23 -16.58 -8.62
C SER A 140 6.02 -16.75 -9.92
N GLY A 141 5.37 -16.88 -11.05
CA GLY A 141 5.99 -16.76 -12.36
C GLY A 141 5.88 -15.34 -12.90
N PHE A 142 6.87 -14.85 -13.65
CA PHE A 142 6.78 -13.56 -14.34
C PHE A 142 5.57 -13.56 -15.31
N GLY A 143 4.72 -12.54 -15.23
CA GLY A 143 3.50 -12.45 -16.03
C GLY A 143 2.46 -13.54 -15.74
N SER A 144 2.58 -14.26 -14.61
CA SER A 144 1.64 -15.33 -14.26
C SER A 144 0.33 -14.79 -13.66
N THR A 145 -0.74 -15.57 -13.80
CA THR A 145 -2.07 -15.24 -13.27
C THR A 145 -2.61 -16.39 -12.42
N SER A 146 -2.97 -16.10 -11.16
CA SER A 146 -3.53 -17.09 -10.22
C SER A 146 -4.82 -16.56 -9.61
N LEU A 147 -5.96 -17.17 -9.95
CA LEU A 147 -7.29 -16.68 -9.55
C LEU A 147 -8.11 -17.81 -8.91
N GLY A 148 -8.69 -17.57 -7.72
CA GLY A 148 -9.63 -18.49 -7.09
C GLY A 148 -9.28 -18.87 -5.66
N TYR A 149 -9.38 -20.14 -5.32
CA TYR A 149 -9.14 -20.69 -3.99
C TYR A 149 -7.92 -21.61 -3.99
N GLN A 150 -6.87 -21.25 -3.25
CA GLN A 150 -5.63 -22.03 -3.15
C GLN A 150 -5.00 -22.39 -4.50
N THR A 151 -5.02 -21.46 -5.46
CA THR A 151 -4.41 -21.67 -6.77
C THR A 151 -2.95 -21.22 -6.79
N THR A 152 -2.15 -21.85 -7.66
CA THR A 152 -0.72 -21.52 -7.82
C THR A 152 -0.35 -21.45 -9.30
N ALA A 153 0.18 -20.30 -9.73
CA ALA A 153 0.75 -20.08 -11.05
C ALA A 153 2.24 -19.76 -10.92
N SER A 154 3.12 -20.73 -11.14
CA SER A 154 4.57 -20.60 -10.91
C SER A 154 5.41 -20.61 -12.19
N GLY A 155 4.85 -21.06 -13.31
CA GLY A 155 5.53 -20.97 -14.60
C GLY A 155 5.53 -19.56 -15.19
N TYR A 156 6.53 -19.23 -16.01
CA TYR A 156 6.57 -17.99 -16.78
C TYR A 156 5.31 -17.89 -17.67
N GLY A 157 4.54 -16.81 -17.55
CA GLY A 157 3.31 -16.60 -18.29
C GLY A 157 2.23 -17.66 -18.04
N SER A 158 2.27 -18.38 -16.90
CA SER A 158 1.29 -19.42 -16.58
C SER A 158 -0.02 -18.84 -16.03
N THR A 159 -1.11 -19.59 -16.22
CA THR A 159 -2.45 -19.22 -15.73
C THR A 159 -3.05 -20.37 -14.93
N SER A 160 -3.45 -20.09 -13.67
CA SER A 160 -4.10 -21.06 -12.78
C SER A 160 -5.41 -20.48 -12.25
N ILE A 161 -6.54 -21.09 -12.59
CA ILE A 161 -7.87 -20.57 -12.24
C ILE A 161 -8.73 -21.69 -11.66
N GLY A 162 -9.43 -21.42 -10.54
CA GLY A 162 -10.43 -22.30 -9.95
C GLY A 162 -10.15 -22.70 -8.52
N TYR A 163 -10.28 -23.97 -8.18
CA TYR A 163 -10.12 -24.52 -6.84
C TYR A 163 -8.91 -25.45 -6.77
N GLN A 164 -7.90 -25.10 -5.98
CA GLN A 164 -6.69 -25.91 -5.76
C GLN A 164 -5.94 -26.30 -7.06
N THR A 165 -5.96 -25.43 -8.07
CA THR A 165 -5.26 -25.68 -9.34
C THR A 165 -3.80 -25.23 -9.28
N THR A 166 -2.94 -25.89 -10.06
CA THR A 166 -1.52 -25.53 -10.17
C THR A 166 -1.07 -25.52 -11.63
N ALA A 167 -0.51 -24.39 -12.08
CA ALA A 167 0.12 -24.24 -13.38
C ALA A 167 1.61 -23.94 -13.20
N SER A 168 2.48 -24.94 -13.35
CA SER A 168 3.92 -24.85 -13.06
C SER A 168 4.81 -24.78 -14.30
N GLY A 169 4.32 -25.21 -15.45
CA GLY A 169 5.06 -25.11 -16.72
C GLY A 169 5.00 -23.70 -17.32
N ASN A 170 6.01 -23.31 -18.09
CA ASN A 170 5.99 -22.06 -18.85
C ASN A 170 4.79 -22.04 -19.81
N SER A 171 4.07 -20.93 -19.83
CA SER A 171 2.84 -20.73 -20.63
C SER A 171 1.77 -21.81 -20.40
N SER A 172 1.82 -22.52 -19.27
CA SER A 172 0.83 -23.53 -18.93
C SER A 172 -0.48 -22.92 -18.42
N THR A 173 -1.59 -23.59 -18.65
CA THR A 173 -2.91 -23.21 -18.14
C THR A 173 -3.53 -24.38 -17.37
N ALA A 174 -3.97 -24.11 -16.13
CA ALA A 174 -4.70 -25.04 -15.29
C ALA A 174 -6.03 -24.40 -14.89
N ILE A 175 -7.14 -25.04 -15.20
CA ILE A 175 -8.50 -24.60 -14.88
C ILE A 175 -9.26 -25.77 -14.25
N GLY A 176 -9.93 -25.54 -13.10
CA GLY A 176 -10.69 -26.59 -12.43
C GLY A 176 -11.37 -26.18 -11.13
#